data_58b80a5d0581e9387479131065622206
#
_entry.id   58b80a5d0581e9387479131065622206
#
_cell.length_a   1.000
_cell.length_b   1.000
_cell.length_c   1.000
_cell.angle_alpha   90.00
_cell.angle_beta   90.00
_cell.angle_gamma   90.00
#
_symmetry.space_group_name_H-M   'P 1'
#
loop_
_entity.id
_entity.type
_entity.pdbx_description
1 polymer ?
#
loop_
_entity_poly.entity_id
_entity_poly.type
_entity_poly.pdbx_seq_one_letter_code
_entity_poly.pdbx_strand_id
1 'polypeptide(L)'
;VSGGIHGRSIGETARKHAAHTFPSMSDGSSPQFLQGTFTFVGKGYDAPLPVDASLRYQVPAGAIAQPVYFRGGNSADEMVSVVLFRDGAPMRYFPVAAKGATHVALRVVEDLLADTVLEIYVAAPDGLEGTVVVDLGLVEV
;
A
#
# COMPACT_ATOMS: atom_id res chain seq x y z
N VAL A 1 -4.90 -6.91 14.03
CA VAL A 1 -4.30 -6.89 13.35
C VAL A 1 -4.02 -6.94 13.40
N SER A 2 -4.68 -6.69 13.28
CA SER A 2 -4.19 -6.68 12.69
C SER A 2 -3.76 -6.74 12.55
N GLY A 3 -4.55 -6.33 12.73
CA GLY A 3 -4.03 -6.56 12.03
C GLY A 3 -3.86 -6.66 11.93
N GLY A 4 -4.46 -6.46 12.09
CA GLY A 4 -4.12 -6.86 11.47
C GLY A 4 -4.10 -6.95 11.55
N ILE A 5 -4.36 -6.96 11.38
CA ILE A 5 -4.18 -7.22 11.08
C ILE A 5 -4.01 -7.52 11.12
N HIS A 6 -4.53 -7.34 10.93
CA HIS A 6 -4.26 -7.71 10.67
C HIS A 6 -4.34 -7.97 10.60
N GLY A 7 -4.94 -7.76 10.72
CA GLY A 7 -4.88 -8.28 10.26
C GLY A 7 -5.16 -8.66 10.45
N ARG A 8 -5.35 -8.46 10.06
CA ARG A 8 -5.53 -8.85 9.94
C ARG A 8 -5.58 -9.11 10.00
N SER A 9 -6.07 -9.12 10.20
CA SER A 9 -6.00 -9.32 9.96
C SER A 9 -5.97 -9.49 10.29
N ILE A 10 -6.32 -9.25 10.08
CA ILE A 10 -6.21 -9.36 10.00
C ILE A 10 -6.41 -9.74 10.03
N GLY A 11 -6.73 -9.86 10.48
CA GLY A 11 -6.72 -10.26 10.01
C GLY A 11 -6.98 -10.52 10.24
N GLU A 12 -7.44 -10.28 10.03
CA GLU A 12 -7.46 -10.52 9.86
C GLU A 12 -7.70 -10.45 10.13
N THR A 13 -8.19 -10.36 10.60
CA THR A 13 -7.97 -10.25 10.47
C THR A 13 -8.28 -10.07 10.68
N ALA A 14 -8.84 -10.02 10.76
CA ALA A 14 -8.79 -9.78 10.43
C ALA A 14 -9.18 -9.71 10.58
N ARG A 15 -9.64 -9.54 10.96
CA ARG A 15 -9.93 -9.44 10.59
C ARG A 15 -10.33 -9.53 10.99
N LYS A 16 -10.71 -9.24 11.68
CA LYS A 16 -11.11 -9.14 11.94
C LYS A 16 -11.58 -8.88 12.66
N HIS A 17 -12.34 -8.47 13.43
CA HIS A 17 -12.80 -8.03 13.93
C HIS A 17 -13.72 -7.96 14.37
N ALA A 18 -14.37 -8.09 15.15
CA ALA A 18 -15.14 -7.92 15.41
C ALA A 18 -15.97 -7.63 15.25
N ALA A 19 -16.49 -7.61 15.29
CA ALA A 19 -17.31 -7.40 14.97
C ALA A 19 -18.01 -6.46 15.14
N HIS A 20 -18.02 -5.75 15.14
CA HIS A 20 -18.54 -4.75 15.29
C HIS A 20 -19.09 -4.24 14.30
N THR A 21 -19.82 -4.29 13.99
CA THR A 21 -20.29 -3.93 13.04
C THR A 21 -21.06 -2.84 13.17
N PHE A 22 -20.82 -1.92 12.62
CA PHE A 22 -21.52 -0.86 12.56
C PHE A 22 -22.38 -0.91 11.48
N PRO A 23 -23.47 -0.73 11.62
CA PRO A 23 -24.32 -0.71 10.62
C PRO A 23 -24.03 0.23 9.68
N SER A 24 -23.90 0.03 8.96
CA SER A 24 -23.77 0.67 8.04
C SER A 24 -23.56 1.69 7.72
N MET A 25 -22.88 1.92 7.88
CA MET A 25 -22.45 2.91 7.50
C MET A 25 -22.50 3.01 6.27
N SER A 26 -22.84 2.35 5.79
CA SER A 26 -22.71 2.25 4.83
C SER A 26 -23.27 2.35 3.82
N ASP A 27 -23.11 2.67 3.35
CA ASP A 27 -23.28 2.90 2.11
C ASP A 27 -22.52 2.02 1.35
N GLY A 28 -21.89 1.15 1.85
CA GLY A 28 -21.19 0.21 1.06
C GLY A 28 -19.74 0.49 0.86
N SER A 29 -19.20 1.53 1.36
CA SER A 29 -17.77 1.72 1.21
C SER A 29 -17.05 1.28 2.46
N SER A 30 -15.88 0.65 2.29
CA SER A 30 -15.09 0.11 3.38
C SER A 30 -13.64 0.48 3.15
N PRO A 31 -13.01 1.24 4.07
CA PRO A 31 -11.62 1.62 3.90
C PRO A 31 -10.68 0.45 4.19
N GLN A 32 -9.60 0.40 3.42
CA GLN A 32 -8.53 -0.57 3.59
C GLN A 32 -7.20 0.19 3.52
N PHE A 33 -6.20 -0.31 4.25
CA PHE A 33 -4.91 0.38 4.33
C PHE A 33 -3.77 -0.61 4.17
N LEU A 34 -2.79 -0.25 3.34
CA LEU A 34 -1.50 -0.94 3.27
C LEU A 34 -0.48 0.02 3.84
N GLN A 35 0.02 -0.25 5.03
CA GLN A 35 0.84 0.72 5.73
C GLN A 35 1.86 0.08 6.66
N GLY A 36 2.94 0.80 6.89
CA GLY A 36 3.96 0.37 7.83
C GLY A 36 5.28 1.09 7.59
N THR A 37 6.28 0.71 8.38
CA THR A 37 7.63 1.27 8.33
C THR A 37 8.58 0.10 8.11
N PHE A 38 9.42 0.19 7.08
CA PHE A 38 10.25 -0.93 6.64
C PHE A 38 11.64 -0.45 6.24
N THR A 39 12.65 -1.28 6.47
CA THR A 39 13.98 -1.03 5.94
C THR A 39 14.09 -1.55 4.52
N PHE A 40 14.99 -0.98 3.73
CA PHE A 40 15.22 -1.42 2.36
C PHE A 40 16.70 -1.34 2.00
N VAL A 41 17.08 -2.11 0.99
CA VAL A 41 18.36 -2.00 0.31
C VAL A 41 18.08 -1.91 -1.18
N GLY A 42 18.49 -0.82 -1.81
CA GLY A 42 18.23 -0.57 -3.22
C GLY A 42 18.96 -1.53 -4.14
N LYS A 43 18.38 -1.77 -5.30
CA LYS A 43 18.96 -2.59 -6.36
C LYS A 43 18.97 -1.86 -7.70
N GLY A 44 18.65 -0.58 -7.72
CA GLY A 44 18.55 0.25 -8.92
C GLY A 44 17.13 0.73 -9.12
N TYR A 45 16.97 1.90 -9.74
CA TYR A 45 15.64 2.45 -10.00
C TYR A 45 14.83 1.59 -10.96
N ASP A 46 15.51 0.78 -11.78
CA ASP A 46 14.85 -0.12 -12.72
C ASP A 46 14.64 -1.53 -12.16
N ALA A 47 14.96 -1.74 -10.89
CA ALA A 47 14.87 -3.04 -10.24
C ALA A 47 14.11 -2.93 -8.92
N PRO A 48 12.80 -2.62 -8.97
CA PRO A 48 12.01 -2.53 -7.75
C PRO A 48 11.91 -3.87 -7.05
N LEU A 49 11.88 -3.82 -5.72
CA LEU A 49 11.74 -4.99 -4.87
C LEU A 49 10.54 -4.82 -3.94
N PRO A 50 9.84 -5.90 -3.58
CA PRO A 50 8.75 -5.81 -2.61
C PRO A 50 9.26 -5.15 -1.33
N VAL A 51 8.49 -4.20 -0.80
CA VAL A 51 8.84 -3.57 0.47
C VAL A 51 8.73 -4.58 1.59
N ASP A 52 7.63 -5.30 1.63
CA ASP A 52 7.38 -6.35 2.63
C ASP A 52 6.21 -7.21 2.17
N ALA A 53 6.25 -8.48 2.53
CA ALA A 53 5.18 -9.42 2.16
C ALA A 53 3.82 -9.02 2.73
N SER A 54 3.79 -8.30 3.85
CA SER A 54 2.55 -7.83 4.46
C SER A 54 1.85 -6.73 3.67
N LEU A 55 2.56 -6.07 2.76
CA LEU A 55 1.98 -5.00 1.94
C LEU A 55 1.38 -5.59 0.67
N ARG A 56 0.36 -6.40 0.89
CA ARG A 56 -0.34 -7.09 -0.18
C ARG A 56 -1.83 -7.07 0.11
N TYR A 57 -2.62 -6.74 -0.90
CA TYR A 57 -4.06 -6.68 -0.77
C TYR A 57 -4.70 -7.28 -2.01
N GLN A 58 -5.63 -8.21 -1.82
CA GLN A 58 -6.39 -8.79 -2.92
C GLN A 58 -7.84 -8.31 -2.81
N VAL A 59 -8.36 -7.79 -3.89
CA VAL A 59 -9.73 -7.29 -3.93
C VAL A 59 -10.67 -8.47 -3.76
N PRO A 60 -11.57 -8.44 -2.76
CA PRO A 60 -12.47 -9.57 -2.52
C PRO A 60 -13.49 -9.74 -3.63
N ALA A 61 -14.06 -10.94 -3.70
CA ALA A 61 -15.17 -11.21 -4.59
C ALA A 61 -16.34 -10.28 -4.27
N GLY A 62 -16.95 -9.73 -5.28
CA GLY A 62 -18.10 -8.84 -5.12
C GLY A 62 -17.74 -7.41 -4.78
N ALA A 63 -16.44 -7.08 -4.67
CA ALA A 63 -16.01 -5.73 -4.36
C ALA A 63 -15.29 -5.09 -5.54
N ILE A 64 -15.24 -3.77 -5.53
CA ILE A 64 -14.40 -2.96 -6.39
C ILE A 64 -13.58 -2.09 -5.46
N ALA A 65 -12.26 -2.07 -5.63
CA ALA A 65 -11.38 -1.26 -4.79
C ALA A 65 -10.89 -0.04 -5.53
N GLN A 66 -10.79 1.08 -4.82
CA GLN A 66 -10.33 2.34 -5.38
C GLN A 66 -9.24 2.91 -4.49
N PRO A 67 -7.98 2.96 -4.96
CA PRO A 67 -6.92 3.64 -4.22
C PRO A 67 -7.22 5.14 -4.20
N VAL A 68 -7.11 5.76 -3.02
CA VAL A 68 -7.52 7.16 -2.88
C VAL A 68 -6.40 8.08 -2.41
N TYR A 69 -5.38 7.57 -1.74
CA TYR A 69 -4.23 8.40 -1.38
C TYR A 69 -2.99 7.54 -1.15
N PHE A 70 -1.84 8.18 -1.26
CA PHE A 70 -0.57 7.62 -0.84
C PHE A 70 0.19 8.62 0.02
N ARG A 71 0.75 8.15 1.13
CA ARG A 71 1.73 8.91 1.91
C ARG A 71 2.99 8.08 2.03
N GLY A 72 4.14 8.74 1.90
CA GLY A 72 5.40 8.05 2.02
C GLY A 72 6.46 8.90 2.67
N GLY A 73 7.41 8.25 3.32
CA GLY A 73 8.58 8.88 3.90
C GLY A 73 9.84 8.09 3.56
N ASN A 74 10.97 8.77 3.50
CA ASN A 74 12.24 8.18 3.11
C ASN A 74 13.34 8.76 3.98
N SER A 75 14.06 7.90 4.69
CA SER A 75 15.17 8.34 5.54
C SER A 75 16.52 8.41 4.80
N ALA A 76 16.60 7.89 3.60
CA ALA A 76 17.86 7.79 2.87
C ALA A 76 18.29 9.14 2.28
N ASP A 77 19.57 9.21 1.88
CA ASP A 77 20.17 10.44 1.35
C ASP A 77 19.86 10.68 -0.13
N GLU A 78 19.15 9.78 -0.78
CA GLU A 78 18.77 9.90 -2.18
C GLU A 78 17.29 9.56 -2.34
N MET A 79 16.71 10.06 -3.42
CA MET A 79 15.31 9.78 -3.74
C MET A 79 15.07 8.28 -3.87
N VAL A 80 13.93 7.82 -3.43
CA VAL A 80 13.44 6.47 -3.72
C VAL A 80 12.15 6.57 -4.50
N SER A 81 11.82 5.52 -5.24
CA SER A 81 10.54 5.41 -5.92
C SER A 81 9.73 4.31 -5.25
N VAL A 82 8.60 4.66 -4.68
CA VAL A 82 7.66 3.67 -4.17
C VAL A 82 6.71 3.35 -5.32
N VAL A 83 6.54 2.07 -5.62
CA VAL A 83 5.79 1.65 -6.80
C VAL A 83 4.64 0.76 -6.37
N LEU A 84 3.45 1.14 -6.78
CA LEU A 84 2.27 0.30 -6.57
C LEU A 84 2.16 -0.65 -7.75
N PHE A 85 2.19 -1.95 -7.44
CA PHE A 85 2.05 -3.00 -8.44
C PHE A 85 0.63 -3.53 -8.44
N ARG A 86 0.14 -3.78 -9.64
CA ARG A 86 -1.14 -4.44 -9.86
C ARG A 86 -0.90 -5.71 -10.65
N ASP A 87 -1.25 -6.85 -10.06
CA ASP A 87 -1.11 -8.16 -10.71
C ASP A 87 0.30 -8.38 -11.26
N GLY A 88 1.30 -7.99 -10.48
CA GLY A 88 2.69 -8.20 -10.83
C GLY A 88 3.30 -7.18 -11.77
N ALA A 89 2.58 -6.13 -12.13
CA ALA A 89 3.10 -5.08 -13.01
C ALA A 89 2.97 -3.70 -12.37
N PRO A 90 3.91 -2.80 -12.63
CA PRO A 90 3.83 -1.44 -12.09
C PRO A 90 2.58 -0.71 -12.57
N MET A 91 1.91 -0.03 -11.66
CA MET A 91 0.70 0.74 -11.97
C MET A 91 0.88 2.22 -11.67
N ARG A 92 1.45 2.56 -10.51
CA ARG A 92 1.65 3.94 -10.08
C ARG A 92 3.03 4.09 -9.45
N TYR A 93 3.64 5.24 -9.66
CA TYR A 93 4.96 5.57 -9.14
C TYR A 93 4.86 6.78 -8.23
N PHE A 94 5.46 6.67 -7.05
CA PHE A 94 5.47 7.77 -6.07
C PHE A 94 6.91 8.08 -5.71
N PRO A 95 7.51 9.13 -6.30
CA PRO A 95 8.86 9.51 -5.91
C PRO A 95 8.83 10.17 -4.53
N VAL A 96 9.77 9.77 -3.69
CA VAL A 96 9.94 10.33 -2.36
C VAL A 96 11.34 10.88 -2.25
N ALA A 97 11.46 12.19 -2.06
CA ALA A 97 12.75 12.86 -2.04
C ALA A 97 13.65 12.34 -0.92
N ALA A 98 14.95 12.57 -1.07
CA ALA A 98 15.93 12.26 -0.03
C ALA A 98 15.52 12.91 1.29
N LYS A 99 15.50 12.12 2.37
CA LYS A 99 15.13 12.57 3.71
C LYS A 99 13.81 13.34 3.70
N GLY A 100 12.88 12.92 2.85
CA GLY A 100 11.65 13.65 2.60
C GLY A 100 10.42 12.80 2.80
N ALA A 101 9.29 13.46 2.62
CA ALA A 101 7.98 12.83 2.70
C ALA A 101 7.07 13.42 1.64
N THR A 102 6.06 12.65 1.27
CA THR A 102 5.08 13.08 0.28
C THR A 102 3.69 12.63 0.68
N HIS A 103 2.69 13.38 0.22
CA HIS A 103 1.30 13.00 0.37
C HIS A 103 0.60 13.30 -0.95
N VAL A 104 0.04 12.27 -1.55
CA VAL A 104 -0.60 12.37 -2.86
C VAL A 104 -2.05 11.94 -2.75
N ALA A 105 -2.95 12.87 -3.08
CA ALA A 105 -4.36 12.50 -3.28
C ALA A 105 -4.46 11.95 -4.71
N LEU A 106 -5.00 10.76 -4.85
CA LEU A 106 -5.12 10.13 -6.16
C LEU A 106 -6.38 10.61 -6.84
N ARG A 107 -6.21 11.60 -7.72
CA ARG A 107 -7.36 12.23 -8.38
C ARG A 107 -7.86 11.43 -9.56
N VAL A 108 -7.00 10.63 -10.18
CA VAL A 108 -7.43 9.68 -11.18
C VAL A 108 -7.64 8.37 -10.44
N VAL A 109 -8.89 8.06 -10.15
CA VAL A 109 -9.23 6.90 -9.34
C VAL A 109 -9.50 5.73 -10.28
N GLU A 110 -8.84 4.61 -10.00
CA GLU A 110 -9.03 3.41 -10.80
C GLU A 110 -9.92 2.44 -10.07
N ASP A 111 -10.79 1.77 -10.82
CA ASP A 111 -11.62 0.71 -10.29
C ASP A 111 -10.88 -0.61 -10.44
N LEU A 112 -10.49 -1.19 -9.33
CA LEU A 112 -9.79 -2.46 -9.30
C LEU A 112 -10.79 -3.56 -9.02
N LEU A 113 -10.92 -4.48 -9.96
CA LEU A 113 -11.95 -5.51 -9.90
C LEU A 113 -11.56 -6.64 -8.98
N ALA A 114 -12.52 -7.49 -8.65
CA ALA A 114 -12.31 -8.65 -7.79
C ALA A 114 -11.11 -9.46 -8.25
N ASP A 115 -10.36 -10.00 -7.29
CA ASP A 115 -9.16 -10.81 -7.47
C ASP A 115 -7.91 -10.03 -7.90
N THR A 116 -8.02 -8.74 -8.21
CA THR A 116 -6.83 -7.90 -8.44
C THR A 116 -5.95 -7.90 -7.19
N VAL A 117 -4.66 -8.07 -7.39
CA VAL A 117 -3.67 -8.08 -6.30
C VAL A 117 -2.84 -6.82 -6.37
N LEU A 118 -2.81 -6.07 -5.27
CA LEU A 118 -1.95 -4.91 -5.10
C LEU A 118 -0.79 -5.26 -4.18
N GLU A 119 0.39 -4.77 -4.54
CA GLU A 119 1.60 -4.91 -3.73
C GLU A 119 2.40 -3.63 -3.82
N ILE A 120 3.18 -3.33 -2.79
CA ILE A 120 4.00 -2.14 -2.75
C ILE A 120 5.47 -2.53 -2.85
N TYR A 121 6.16 -1.92 -3.80
CA TYR A 121 7.58 -2.13 -4.07
C TYR A 121 8.33 -0.84 -3.85
N VAL A 122 9.64 -0.95 -3.68
CA VAL A 122 10.54 0.22 -3.61
C VAL A 122 11.68 0.03 -4.58
N ALA A 123 12.01 1.08 -5.31
CA ALA A 123 13.18 1.12 -6.17
C ALA A 123 14.08 2.25 -5.70
N ALA A 124 15.36 1.98 -5.59
CA ALA A 124 16.35 2.92 -5.07
C ALA A 124 17.70 2.60 -5.70
N PRO A 125 18.65 3.56 -5.69
CA PRO A 125 19.99 3.29 -6.19
C PRO A 125 20.58 2.03 -5.59
N ASP A 126 21.37 1.31 -6.38
CA ASP A 126 21.98 0.06 -5.94
C ASP A 126 22.82 0.26 -4.69
N GLY A 127 22.55 -0.52 -3.66
CA GLY A 127 23.28 -0.46 -2.39
C GLY A 127 22.79 0.60 -1.42
N LEU A 128 21.88 1.47 -1.81
CA LEU A 128 21.34 2.47 -0.89
C LEU A 128 20.49 1.80 0.18
N GLU A 129 20.78 2.13 1.44
CA GLU A 129 20.03 1.61 2.57
C GLU A 129 19.24 2.71 3.24
N GLY A 130 18.06 2.38 3.73
CA GLY A 130 17.26 3.32 4.47
C GLY A 130 15.98 2.70 4.97
N THR A 131 15.11 3.57 5.44
CA THR A 131 13.79 3.21 5.95
C THR A 131 12.76 3.96 5.14
N VAL A 132 11.70 3.26 4.74
CA VAL A 132 10.53 3.89 4.12
C VAL A 132 9.34 3.73 5.02
N VAL A 133 8.53 4.78 5.08
CA VAL A 133 7.19 4.75 5.64
C VAL A 133 6.24 4.75 4.46
N VAL A 134 5.29 3.85 4.45
CA VAL A 134 4.28 3.80 3.39
C VAL A 134 2.90 3.74 4.02
N ASP A 135 1.96 4.41 3.38
CA ASP A 135 0.57 4.41 3.81
C ASP A 135 -0.29 4.65 2.57
N LEU A 136 -0.84 3.56 2.05
CA LEU A 136 -1.75 3.60 0.91
C LEU A 136 -3.15 3.33 1.42
N GLY A 137 -4.05 4.28 1.20
CA GLY A 137 -5.46 4.11 1.55
C GLY A 137 -6.29 3.81 0.32
N LEU A 138 -7.20 2.87 0.45
CA LEU A 138 -8.16 2.56 -0.60
C LEU A 138 -9.51 2.25 0.02
N VAL A 139 -10.54 2.29 -0.80
CA VAL A 139 -11.90 1.96 -0.37
C VAL A 139 -12.45 0.85 -1.24
N GLU A 140 -13.22 -0.02 -0.63
CA GLU A 140 -14.02 -1.02 -1.35
C GLU A 140 -15.42 -0.47 -1.49
N VAL A 141 -15.91 -0.50 -2.70
CA VAL A 141 -17.24 0.02 -3.00
C VAL A 141 -18.13 -1.06 -3.60
#